data_e095d8a5e9004fc56aad6361fc5befd0
#
_entry.id   e095d8a5e9004fc56aad6361fc5befd0
#
_cell.length_a   1.000
_cell.length_b   1.000
_cell.length_c   1.000
_cell.angle_alpha   90.00
_cell.angle_beta   90.00
_cell.angle_gamma   90.00
#
_symmetry.space_group_name_H-M   'P 1'
#
loop_
_entity.id
_entity.type
_entity.pdbx_description
1 polymer ?
#
loop_
_entity_poly.entity_id
_entity_poly.type
_entity_poly.pdbx_seq_one_letter_code
_entity_poly.pdbx_strand_id
1 'polypeptide(L)'
;LVNNRIMLQEKFSKQPQINTLILTNNILDKKFMDKVTEIIENEIDNVNFSVDQLVAQMGIARTKLFTKLKAITGQTPSDLIMTIRLKRAAYLLKNNPELNISEISDRTGFSFPKYFSKCFKKKYHVTPQAYRKEEIQI
;
A
#
# COMPACT_ATOMS: atom_id res chain seq x y z
N LEU A 1 7.45 -13.00 -5.80
CA LEU A 1 7.76 -12.09 -6.92
C LEU A 1 9.18 -11.56 -6.82
N VAL A 2 9.58 -11.07 -5.65
CA VAL A 2 10.95 -10.58 -5.44
C VAL A 2 11.96 -11.72 -5.64
N ASN A 3 11.67 -12.88 -5.09
CA ASN A 3 12.54 -14.04 -5.23
C ASN A 3 12.67 -14.48 -6.67
N ASN A 4 11.58 -14.43 -7.44
CA ASN A 4 11.63 -14.79 -8.87
C ASN A 4 12.53 -13.84 -9.65
N ARG A 5 12.52 -12.55 -9.34
CA ARG A 5 13.37 -11.57 -9.98
C ARG A 5 14.85 -11.79 -9.65
N ILE A 6 15.15 -12.11 -8.40
CA ILE A 6 16.52 -12.43 -7.97
C ILE A 6 17.02 -13.68 -8.72
N MET A 7 16.19 -14.72 -8.79
CA MET A 7 16.55 -15.94 -9.53
C MET A 7 16.81 -15.68 -11.01
N LEU A 8 15.99 -14.84 -11.64
CA LEU A 8 16.20 -14.46 -13.03
C LEU A 8 17.50 -13.70 -13.23
N GLN A 9 17.83 -12.79 -12.30
CA GLN A 9 19.10 -12.07 -12.34
C GLN A 9 20.28 -13.02 -12.24
N GLU A 10 20.25 -13.97 -11.33
CA GLU A 10 21.31 -14.97 -11.20
C GLU A 10 21.43 -15.84 -12.44
N LYS A 11 20.29 -16.29 -12.98
CA LYS A 11 20.24 -17.13 -14.16
C LYS A 11 20.84 -16.44 -15.38
N PHE A 12 20.60 -15.15 -15.53
CA PHE A 12 21.03 -14.38 -16.69
C PHE A 12 22.26 -13.52 -16.42
N SER A 13 22.96 -13.73 -15.32
CA SER A 13 24.13 -12.94 -14.92
C SER A 13 25.26 -12.97 -15.95
N LYS A 14 25.32 -14.01 -16.80
CA LYS A 14 26.32 -14.15 -17.87
C LYS A 14 25.94 -13.42 -19.14
N GLN A 15 24.76 -12.79 -19.19
CA GLN A 15 24.24 -12.09 -20.36
C GLN A 15 24.01 -10.62 -20.03
N PRO A 16 25.02 -9.74 -20.24
CA PRO A 16 24.93 -8.33 -19.77
C PRO A 16 23.69 -7.59 -20.29
N GLN A 17 23.25 -7.85 -21.53
CA GLN A 17 22.06 -7.20 -22.09
C GLN A 17 20.80 -7.55 -21.32
N ILE A 18 20.64 -8.82 -20.94
CA ILE A 18 19.46 -9.28 -20.17
C ILE A 18 19.51 -8.72 -18.76
N ASN A 19 20.67 -8.67 -18.13
CA ASN A 19 20.84 -8.03 -16.82
C ASN A 19 20.44 -6.55 -16.85
N THR A 20 20.83 -5.83 -17.88
CA THR A 20 20.46 -4.43 -18.06
C THR A 20 18.95 -4.26 -18.19
N LEU A 21 18.28 -5.13 -18.96
CA LEU A 21 16.84 -5.11 -19.11
C LEU A 21 16.12 -5.39 -17.80
N ILE A 22 16.59 -6.37 -17.03
CA ILE A 22 16.01 -6.70 -15.73
C ILE A 22 16.16 -5.52 -14.76
N LEU A 23 17.34 -4.91 -14.68
CA LEU A 23 17.57 -3.75 -13.84
C LEU A 23 16.69 -2.58 -14.25
N THR A 24 16.55 -2.33 -15.54
CA THR A 24 15.69 -1.25 -16.06
C THR A 24 14.24 -1.50 -15.68
N ASN A 25 13.75 -2.72 -15.82
CA ASN A 25 12.38 -3.07 -15.44
C ASN A 25 12.15 -2.88 -13.92
N ASN A 26 13.14 -3.27 -13.08
CA ASN A 26 13.04 -3.08 -11.63
C ASN A 26 13.01 -1.60 -11.27
N ILE A 27 13.79 -0.77 -11.94
CA ILE A 27 13.78 0.69 -11.72
C ILE A 27 12.43 1.28 -12.13
N LEU A 28 11.89 0.86 -13.28
CA LEU A 28 10.58 1.33 -13.75
C LEU A 28 9.46 0.91 -12.81
N ASP A 29 9.50 -0.32 -12.31
CA ASP A 29 8.53 -0.82 -11.34
C ASP A 29 8.60 -0.02 -10.05
N LYS A 30 9.81 0.30 -9.58
CA LYS A 30 9.99 1.11 -8.38
C LYS A 30 9.41 2.51 -8.56
N LYS A 31 9.71 3.16 -9.69
CA LYS A 31 9.16 4.50 -10.00
C LYS A 31 7.65 4.46 -10.08
N PHE A 32 7.08 3.43 -10.70
CA PHE A 32 5.65 3.24 -10.78
C PHE A 32 5.04 3.12 -9.38
N MET A 33 5.60 2.25 -8.54
CA MET A 33 5.09 2.04 -7.18
C MET A 33 5.27 3.28 -6.30
N ASP A 34 6.38 3.98 -6.43
CA ASP A 34 6.61 5.22 -5.69
C ASP A 34 5.52 6.26 -6.03
N LYS A 35 5.18 6.37 -7.32
CA LYS A 35 4.11 7.30 -7.74
C LYS A 35 2.75 6.88 -7.23
N VAL A 36 2.41 5.61 -7.32
CA VAL A 36 1.14 5.08 -6.79
C VAL A 36 1.03 5.35 -5.30
N THR A 37 2.06 5.02 -4.55
CA THR A 37 2.09 5.19 -3.10
C THR A 37 1.98 6.66 -2.72
N GLU A 38 2.72 7.52 -3.40
CA GLU A 38 2.68 8.97 -3.16
C GLU A 38 1.26 9.53 -3.37
N ILE A 39 0.60 9.14 -4.46
CA ILE A 39 -0.76 9.60 -4.73
C ILE A 39 -1.71 9.16 -3.62
N ILE A 40 -1.63 7.89 -3.22
CA ILE A 40 -2.50 7.35 -2.18
C ILE A 40 -2.23 8.04 -0.83
N GLU A 41 -0.96 8.25 -0.49
CA GLU A 41 -0.59 8.91 0.76
C GLU A 41 -1.05 10.37 0.79
N ASN A 42 -0.95 11.09 -0.33
CA ASN A 42 -1.43 12.46 -0.41
C ASN A 42 -2.94 12.57 -0.26
N GLU A 43 -3.67 11.51 -0.58
CA GLU A 43 -5.13 11.44 -0.48
C GLU A 43 -5.60 10.62 0.72
N ILE A 44 -4.72 10.33 1.69
CA ILE A 44 -4.98 9.36 2.75
C ILE A 44 -6.22 9.72 3.59
N ASP A 45 -6.45 11.01 3.83
CA ASP A 45 -7.58 11.50 4.63
C ASP A 45 -8.84 11.78 3.80
N ASN A 46 -8.77 11.63 2.50
CA ASN A 46 -9.92 11.85 1.63
C ASN A 46 -10.79 10.60 1.56
N VAL A 47 -11.93 10.63 2.24
CA VAL A 47 -12.86 9.47 2.28
C VAL A 47 -13.44 9.15 0.90
N ASN A 48 -13.42 10.11 -0.01
CA ASN A 48 -13.96 9.96 -1.36
C ASN A 48 -12.90 9.53 -2.38
N PHE A 49 -11.65 9.35 -1.95
CA PHE A 49 -10.61 8.91 -2.86
C PHE A 49 -10.90 7.49 -3.32
N SER A 50 -10.92 7.28 -4.62
CA SER A 50 -11.32 6.03 -5.26
C SER A 50 -10.28 5.55 -6.25
N VAL A 51 -10.47 4.31 -6.72
CA VAL A 51 -9.63 3.74 -7.79
C VAL A 51 -9.70 4.61 -9.05
N ASP A 52 -10.86 5.18 -9.37
CA ASP A 52 -11.01 6.05 -10.55
C ASP A 52 -10.11 7.29 -10.44
N GLN A 53 -10.02 7.88 -9.26
CA GLN A 53 -9.13 9.02 -9.02
C GLN A 53 -7.66 8.62 -9.11
N LEU A 54 -7.31 7.44 -8.62
CA LEU A 54 -5.97 6.92 -8.76
C LEU A 54 -5.61 6.73 -10.25
N VAL A 55 -6.50 6.13 -11.02
CA VAL A 55 -6.32 5.95 -12.46
C VAL A 55 -6.09 7.31 -13.13
N ALA A 56 -6.93 8.30 -12.81
CA ALA A 56 -6.83 9.64 -13.39
C ALA A 56 -5.48 10.29 -13.04
N GLN A 57 -5.05 10.22 -11.81
CA GLN A 57 -3.80 10.84 -11.39
C GLN A 57 -2.57 10.10 -11.90
N MET A 58 -2.66 8.80 -12.10
CA MET A 58 -1.56 8.03 -12.71
C MET A 58 -1.42 8.32 -14.20
N GLY A 59 -2.48 8.76 -14.87
CA GLY A 59 -2.45 9.09 -16.28
C GLY A 59 -2.26 7.89 -17.20
N ILE A 60 -2.66 6.69 -16.77
CA ILE A 60 -2.59 5.48 -17.58
C ILE A 60 -3.95 4.80 -17.64
N ALA A 61 -4.11 3.87 -18.59
CA ALA A 61 -5.34 3.13 -18.73
C ALA A 61 -5.63 2.28 -17.47
N ARG A 62 -6.91 2.18 -17.12
CA ARG A 62 -7.36 1.41 -15.95
C ARG A 62 -6.86 -0.03 -15.99
N THR A 63 -6.99 -0.70 -17.12
CA THR A 63 -6.52 -2.07 -17.29
C THR A 63 -5.03 -2.21 -17.03
N LYS A 64 -4.25 -1.25 -17.52
CA LYS A 64 -2.80 -1.24 -17.32
C LYS A 64 -2.44 -1.09 -15.84
N LEU A 65 -3.14 -0.19 -15.14
CA LEU A 65 -2.93 0.00 -13.71
C LEU A 65 -3.21 -1.31 -12.95
N PHE A 66 -4.36 -1.93 -13.22
CA PHE A 66 -4.77 -3.17 -12.55
C PHE A 66 -3.78 -4.28 -12.79
N THR A 67 -3.40 -4.50 -14.05
CA THR A 67 -2.47 -5.56 -14.43
C THR A 67 -1.10 -5.36 -13.77
N LYS A 68 -0.61 -4.13 -13.80
CA LYS A 68 0.71 -3.82 -13.27
C LYS A 68 0.76 -3.93 -11.75
N LEU A 69 -0.26 -3.42 -11.06
CA LEU A 69 -0.34 -3.55 -9.61
C LEU A 69 -0.45 -5.01 -9.17
N LYS A 70 -1.26 -5.79 -9.87
CA LYS A 70 -1.41 -7.20 -9.55
C LYS A 70 -0.09 -7.95 -9.72
N ALA A 71 0.64 -7.64 -10.79
CA ALA A 71 1.94 -8.27 -11.06
C ALA A 71 2.99 -7.92 -10.01
N ILE A 72 3.02 -6.68 -9.53
CA ILE A 72 4.03 -6.20 -8.58
C ILE A 72 3.66 -6.55 -7.14
N THR A 73 2.40 -6.32 -6.76
CA THR A 73 1.98 -6.40 -5.35
C THR A 73 1.13 -7.61 -5.02
N GLY A 74 0.57 -8.28 -6.03
CA GLY A 74 -0.43 -9.33 -5.81
C GLY A 74 -1.80 -8.80 -5.42
N GLN A 75 -1.98 -7.47 -5.35
CA GLN A 75 -3.20 -6.83 -4.88
C GLN A 75 -3.90 -6.06 -5.99
N THR A 76 -5.22 -5.91 -5.86
CA THR A 76 -5.98 -4.96 -6.68
C THR A 76 -5.71 -3.54 -6.19
N PRO A 77 -5.98 -2.51 -7.02
CA PRO A 77 -5.85 -1.12 -6.56
C PRO A 77 -6.67 -0.82 -5.30
N SER A 78 -7.88 -1.34 -5.22
CA SER A 78 -8.74 -1.15 -4.04
C SER A 78 -8.11 -1.74 -2.78
N ASP A 79 -7.59 -2.95 -2.88
CA ASP A 79 -6.91 -3.61 -1.75
C ASP A 79 -5.66 -2.85 -1.34
N LEU A 80 -4.92 -2.33 -2.31
CA LEU A 80 -3.71 -1.57 -2.01
C LEU A 80 -4.03 -0.28 -1.26
N ILE A 81 -5.06 0.44 -1.70
CA ILE A 81 -5.51 1.66 -1.00
C ILE A 81 -5.87 1.31 0.45
N MET A 82 -6.65 0.25 0.65
CA MET A 82 -7.02 -0.20 1.99
C MET A 82 -5.80 -0.55 2.83
N THR A 83 -4.85 -1.28 2.26
CA THR A 83 -3.61 -1.66 2.94
C THR A 83 -2.83 -0.44 3.41
N ILE A 84 -2.69 0.58 2.56
CA ILE A 84 -1.94 1.80 2.89
C ILE A 84 -2.66 2.58 3.99
N ARG A 85 -3.98 2.69 3.91
CA ARG A 85 -4.78 3.37 4.95
C ARG A 85 -4.62 2.70 6.30
N LEU A 86 -4.70 1.37 6.34
CA LEU A 86 -4.58 0.63 7.60
C LEU A 86 -3.16 0.66 8.16
N LYS A 87 -2.13 0.67 7.31
CA LYS A 87 -0.75 0.85 7.76
C LYS A 87 -0.54 2.22 8.39
N ARG A 88 -1.08 3.27 7.79
CA ARG A 88 -1.01 4.60 8.38
C ARG A 88 -1.73 4.65 9.71
N ALA A 89 -2.90 4.01 9.80
CA ALA A 89 -3.64 3.93 11.06
C ALA A 89 -2.85 3.22 12.14
N ALA A 90 -2.20 2.10 11.83
CA ALA A 90 -1.35 1.38 12.77
C ALA A 90 -0.22 2.26 13.29
N TYR A 91 0.41 3.03 12.40
CA TYR A 91 1.44 3.98 12.78
C TYR A 91 0.91 5.04 13.74
N LEU A 92 -0.26 5.63 13.44
CA LEU A 92 -0.86 6.67 14.27
C LEU A 92 -1.27 6.13 15.63
N LEU A 93 -1.78 4.90 15.69
CA LEU A 93 -2.14 4.27 16.96
C LEU A 93 -0.97 4.18 17.92
N LYS A 94 0.22 3.90 17.41
CA LYS A 94 1.44 3.75 18.25
C LYS A 94 2.15 5.07 18.51
N ASN A 95 2.13 6.00 17.57
CA ASN A 95 2.98 7.19 17.63
C ASN A 95 2.22 8.46 18.02
N ASN A 96 0.89 8.45 17.96
CA ASN A 96 0.06 9.61 18.25
C ASN A 96 -1.01 9.26 19.30
N PRO A 97 -0.60 9.04 20.55
CA PRO A 97 -1.53 8.62 21.62
C PRO A 97 -2.59 9.68 21.94
N GLU A 98 -2.35 10.93 21.54
CA GLU A 98 -3.32 12.02 21.73
C GLU A 98 -4.53 11.88 20.82
N LEU A 99 -4.43 11.11 19.72
CA LEU A 99 -5.55 10.88 18.82
C LEU A 99 -6.41 9.73 19.29
N ASN A 100 -7.73 9.94 19.35
CA ASN A 100 -8.65 8.84 19.63
C ASN A 100 -8.92 8.01 18.37
N ILE A 101 -9.62 6.90 18.53
CA ILE A 101 -9.87 5.96 17.42
C ILE A 101 -10.69 6.64 16.31
N SER A 102 -11.67 7.48 16.68
CA SER A 102 -12.48 8.20 15.71
C SER A 102 -11.64 9.17 14.88
N GLU A 103 -10.73 9.89 15.52
CA GLU A 103 -9.84 10.82 14.84
C GLU A 103 -8.90 10.09 13.89
N ILE A 104 -8.38 8.94 14.28
CA ILE A 104 -7.52 8.12 13.41
C ILE A 104 -8.31 7.59 12.21
N SER A 105 -9.55 7.15 12.44
CA SER A 105 -10.44 6.74 11.35
C SER A 105 -10.60 7.85 10.32
N ASP A 106 -10.89 9.08 10.78
CA ASP A 106 -11.06 10.23 9.89
C ASP A 106 -9.77 10.56 9.13
N ARG A 107 -8.63 10.56 9.80
CA ARG A 107 -7.34 10.92 9.21
C ARG A 107 -6.82 9.89 8.21
N THR A 108 -7.38 8.70 8.25
CA THR A 108 -6.98 7.62 7.34
C THR A 108 -8.04 7.29 6.30
N GLY A 109 -9.04 8.18 6.17
CA GLY A 109 -10.00 8.13 5.06
C GLY A 109 -11.14 7.15 5.24
N PHE A 110 -11.45 6.76 6.47
CA PHE A 110 -12.61 5.92 6.74
C PHE A 110 -13.80 6.79 7.09
N SER A 111 -14.95 6.49 6.49
CA SER A 111 -16.18 7.26 6.73
C SER A 111 -16.74 7.06 8.13
N PHE A 112 -16.56 5.85 8.69
CA PHE A 112 -17.15 5.50 9.99
C PHE A 112 -16.14 4.74 10.85
N PRO A 113 -15.99 5.12 12.14
CA PRO A 113 -15.07 4.40 13.03
C PRO A 113 -15.38 2.92 13.17
N LYS A 114 -16.64 2.54 13.11
CA LYS A 114 -17.04 1.15 13.20
C LYS A 114 -16.54 0.31 12.04
N TYR A 115 -16.63 0.86 10.83
CA TYR A 115 -16.10 0.23 9.63
C TYR A 115 -14.57 0.16 9.68
N PHE A 116 -13.93 1.24 10.12
CA PHE A 116 -12.49 1.27 10.32
C PHE A 116 -12.04 0.14 11.25
N SER A 117 -12.68 0.02 12.41
CA SER A 117 -12.32 -1.00 13.40
C SER A 117 -12.48 -2.41 12.84
N LYS A 118 -13.52 -2.65 12.06
CA LYS A 118 -13.76 -3.93 11.42
C LYS A 118 -12.65 -4.27 10.42
N CYS A 119 -12.29 -3.32 9.57
CA CYS A 119 -11.22 -3.50 8.58
C CYS A 119 -9.87 -3.71 9.26
N PHE A 120 -9.59 -2.93 10.29
CA PHE A 120 -8.34 -3.03 11.04
C PHE A 120 -8.21 -4.41 11.69
N LYS A 121 -9.25 -4.87 12.37
CA LYS A 121 -9.25 -6.18 13.02
C LYS A 121 -9.07 -7.31 12.01
N LYS A 122 -9.68 -7.18 10.85
CA LYS A 122 -9.52 -8.19 9.78
C LYS A 122 -8.07 -8.30 9.34
N LYS A 123 -7.36 -7.18 9.23
CA LYS A 123 -5.97 -7.18 8.78
C LYS A 123 -4.99 -7.54 9.88
N TYR A 124 -5.14 -6.98 11.06
CA TYR A 124 -4.17 -7.11 12.16
C TYR A 124 -4.59 -8.12 13.22
N HIS A 125 -5.80 -8.69 13.11
CA HIS A 125 -6.35 -9.72 14.01
C HIS A 125 -6.61 -9.24 15.44
N VAL A 126 -6.48 -7.93 15.69
CA VAL A 126 -6.82 -7.29 16.96
C VAL A 126 -7.55 -5.97 16.68
N THR A 127 -8.32 -5.49 17.64
CA THR A 127 -8.98 -4.19 17.51
C THR A 127 -7.95 -3.06 17.52
N PRO A 128 -8.29 -1.87 16.99
CA PRO A 128 -7.39 -0.72 17.08
C PRO A 128 -6.98 -0.40 18.51
N GLN A 129 -7.91 -0.46 19.45
CA GLN A 129 -7.62 -0.21 20.86
C GLN A 129 -6.67 -1.22 21.45
N ALA A 130 -6.88 -2.50 21.16
CA ALA A 130 -5.98 -3.57 21.62
C ALA A 130 -4.59 -3.42 21.02
N TYR A 131 -4.53 -3.07 19.73
CA TYR A 131 -3.26 -2.83 19.04
C TYR A 131 -2.49 -1.69 19.71
N ARG A 132 -3.17 -0.60 20.03
CA ARG A 132 -2.55 0.56 20.69
C ARG A 132 -1.96 0.18 22.05
N LYS A 133 -2.67 -0.65 22.82
CA LYS A 133 -2.25 -1.06 24.16
C LYS A 133 -1.21 -2.17 24.14
N GLU A 134 -1.08 -2.88 23.04
CA GLU A 134 -0.12 -3.96 22.93
C GLU A 134 1.30 -3.40 23.08
N GLU A 135 2.00 -3.88 24.10
CA GLU A 135 3.40 -3.52 24.28
C GLU A 135 4.23 -4.25 23.24
N ILE A 136 5.14 -3.50 22.63
CA ILE A 136 6.09 -4.11 21.72
C ILE A 136 7.07 -4.90 22.56
N GLN A 137 6.97 -6.21 22.47
CA GLN A 137 7.92 -7.11 23.13
C GLN A 137 9.10 -7.29 22.20
N ILE A 138 10.22 -6.82 22.65
CA ILE A 138 11.45 -6.89 21.88
C ILE A 138 12.28 -8.07 22.32
#